data_7a54d3d33477e499f5e7497937847acd
#
_entry.id   7a54d3d33477e499f5e7497937847acd
#
_cell.length_a   1.000
_cell.length_b   1.000
_cell.length_c   1.000
_cell.angle_alpha   90.00
_cell.angle_beta   90.00
_cell.angle_gamma   90.00
#
_symmetry.space_group_name_H-M   'P 1'
#
loop_
_entity.id
_entity.type
_entity.pdbx_description
1 polymer ?
#
loop_
_entity_poly.entity_id
_entity_poly.type
_entity_poly.pdbx_seq_one_letter_code
_entity_poly.pdbx_strand_id
1 'polypeptide(L)'
;MTIRTTIGMLAVVAVGVGLTGGPVSAQDLKVALAAEPTSMDPHYQNLTINNSMATQVYDALVLQDVNQKLVPGLAQSWKPVNDTTWEFKLRSGVTFHNGAAFTAEDVVATMQRAANVPNSPSSFATFIKGKSFEVVDDLTLRISTEKPYPFTPNDMSRVAIIDSAFVNATTEDFNTGAASFGTGPFTLSKWLPGDVIELARNDGYWGDTAEWDNIIVRPIGDGTTRSAALIAGDVDFIERVAPADLPNLESKEGISVFKSVSNRLLYITLHMTDDRIRPYVTDNEGNNIASPFQDIRVREAVSLAINRKAIADRVMDGLSEPAGQFSPEGYIGYSVNLKPDDYDPDRAKELLAEAGFGDGFKLTVHGPAGRYSNDTRILEAIAQMLSRIGINTTVE
;
A
#
# COMPACT_ATOMS: atom_id res chain seq x y z
N MET A 1 -29.76 65.01 59.62
CA MET A 1 -30.48 64.16 58.64
C MET A 1 -29.59 63.02 58.32
N THR A 2 -29.80 61.90 58.98
CA THR A 2 -28.85 60.75 59.09
C THR A 2 -29.42 59.60 58.27
N ILE A 3 -28.76 59.25 57.20
CA ILE A 3 -29.10 58.09 56.36
C ILE A 3 -28.33 56.89 56.88
N ARG A 4 -29.05 55.89 57.37
CA ARG A 4 -28.51 54.58 57.73
C ARG A 4 -28.45 53.70 56.50
N THR A 5 -27.26 53.22 56.12
CA THR A 5 -27.03 52.22 55.06
C THR A 5 -27.04 50.84 55.69
N THR A 6 -27.98 50.00 55.28
CA THR A 6 -28.06 48.60 55.71
C THR A 6 -27.26 47.74 54.74
N ILE A 7 -26.21 47.06 55.22
CA ILE A 7 -25.40 46.10 54.42
C ILE A 7 -26.09 44.75 54.48
N GLY A 8 -26.61 44.33 53.31
CA GLY A 8 -27.14 42.95 53.12
C GLY A 8 -26.02 41.99 52.79
N MET A 9 -25.91 40.98 53.63
CA MET A 9 -24.93 39.88 53.48
C MET A 9 -25.50 38.86 52.46
N LEU A 10 -24.91 38.79 51.26
CA LEU A 10 -25.24 37.76 50.26
C LEU A 10 -24.45 36.48 50.59
N ALA A 11 -25.14 35.43 50.94
CA ALA A 11 -24.57 34.09 51.07
C ALA A 11 -24.40 33.48 49.69
N VAL A 12 -23.16 33.28 49.25
CA VAL A 12 -22.83 32.54 48.05
C VAL A 12 -22.87 31.05 48.35
N VAL A 13 -23.92 30.37 47.86
CA VAL A 13 -24.00 28.90 47.88
C VAL A 13 -23.19 28.41 46.68
N ALA A 14 -21.98 27.89 46.91
CA ALA A 14 -21.19 27.19 45.92
C ALA A 14 -21.87 25.80 45.65
N VAL A 15 -22.60 25.68 44.53
CA VAL A 15 -23.04 24.39 44.02
C VAL A 15 -21.81 23.76 43.33
N GLY A 16 -21.17 22.81 44.03
CA GLY A 16 -20.18 21.94 43.43
C GLY A 16 -20.83 21.04 42.39
N VAL A 17 -20.66 21.36 41.11
CA VAL A 17 -20.94 20.44 40.02
C VAL A 17 -19.88 19.37 40.09
N GLY A 18 -20.15 18.24 40.72
CA GLY A 18 -19.36 17.04 40.63
C GLY A 18 -19.43 16.54 39.18
N LEU A 19 -18.36 16.74 38.42
CA LEU A 19 -18.12 16.02 37.17
C LEU A 19 -17.97 14.54 37.56
N THR A 20 -19.08 13.78 37.57
CA THR A 20 -19.01 12.34 37.52
C THR A 20 -18.58 11.97 36.11
N GLY A 21 -17.27 11.85 35.90
CA GLY A 21 -16.75 11.16 34.74
C GLY A 21 -17.32 9.73 34.78
N GLY A 22 -18.34 9.47 33.96
CA GLY A 22 -18.74 8.09 33.67
C GLY A 22 -17.53 7.34 33.12
N PRO A 23 -17.50 6.00 33.21
CA PRO A 23 -16.41 5.24 32.56
C PRO A 23 -16.40 5.62 31.08
N VAL A 24 -15.27 6.16 30.62
CA VAL A 24 -15.03 6.34 29.19
C VAL A 24 -15.07 4.91 28.62
N SER A 25 -16.11 4.59 27.87
CA SER A 25 -16.18 3.31 27.19
C SER A 25 -15.03 3.29 26.18
N ALA A 26 -14.23 2.22 26.20
CA ALA A 26 -13.19 2.00 25.20
C ALA A 26 -13.80 2.16 23.80
N GLN A 27 -13.18 2.96 22.96
CA GLN A 27 -13.62 3.14 21.59
C GLN A 27 -12.87 2.12 20.71
N ASP A 28 -13.57 1.06 20.34
CA ASP A 28 -13.03 0.05 19.42
C ASP A 28 -13.35 0.44 17.98
N LEU A 29 -12.36 0.32 17.10
CA LEU A 29 -12.53 0.40 15.65
C LEU A 29 -12.55 -1.02 15.09
N LYS A 30 -13.68 -1.45 14.55
CA LYS A 30 -13.82 -2.76 13.89
C LYS A 30 -13.63 -2.61 12.40
N VAL A 31 -12.65 -3.32 11.85
CA VAL A 31 -12.21 -3.22 10.46
C VAL A 31 -12.38 -4.56 9.76
N ALA A 32 -13.01 -4.57 8.58
CA ALA A 32 -12.96 -5.74 7.71
C ALA A 32 -12.05 -5.51 6.51
N LEU A 33 -11.02 -6.35 6.37
CA LEU A 33 -10.08 -6.33 5.25
C LEU A 33 -10.38 -7.46 4.26
N ALA A 34 -10.04 -7.26 2.98
CA ALA A 34 -10.25 -8.26 1.93
C ALA A 34 -9.34 -9.49 2.06
N ALA A 35 -8.27 -9.39 2.80
CA ALA A 35 -7.33 -10.46 3.10
C ALA A 35 -6.69 -10.22 4.47
N GLU A 36 -6.13 -11.26 5.06
CA GLU A 36 -5.26 -11.13 6.24
C GLU A 36 -3.78 -11.03 5.86
N PRO A 37 -2.92 -10.47 6.73
CA PRO A 37 -1.47 -10.57 6.56
C PRO A 37 -1.03 -12.04 6.67
N THR A 38 -0.02 -12.40 5.90
CA THR A 38 0.56 -13.76 5.94
C THR A 38 1.46 -13.98 7.15
N SER A 39 1.85 -12.91 7.83
CA SER A 39 2.69 -12.88 9.02
C SER A 39 2.62 -11.51 9.70
N MET A 40 2.79 -11.48 11.02
CA MET A 40 3.01 -10.26 11.80
C MET A 40 4.49 -9.89 11.93
N ASP A 41 5.41 -10.73 11.42
CA ASP A 41 6.82 -10.38 11.26
C ASP A 41 6.95 -9.28 10.19
N PRO A 42 7.42 -8.06 10.55
CA PRO A 42 7.44 -6.92 9.64
C PRO A 42 8.42 -7.11 8.47
N HIS A 43 9.29 -8.11 8.52
CA HIS A 43 10.31 -8.36 7.50
C HIS A 43 10.11 -9.67 6.72
N TYR A 44 9.09 -10.47 7.07
CA TYR A 44 8.89 -11.79 6.43
C TYR A 44 8.45 -11.67 4.98
N GLN A 45 7.52 -10.79 4.67
CA GLN A 45 7.01 -10.68 3.30
C GLN A 45 6.62 -9.24 2.94
N ASN A 46 7.26 -8.71 1.90
CA ASN A 46 6.93 -7.39 1.36
C ASN A 46 5.63 -7.46 0.52
N LEU A 47 4.49 -7.52 1.20
CA LEU A 47 3.14 -7.43 0.64
C LEU A 47 2.40 -6.23 1.23
N THR A 48 1.52 -5.61 0.44
CA THR A 48 0.75 -4.44 0.87
C THR A 48 0.01 -4.66 2.20
N ILE A 49 -0.67 -5.82 2.35
CA ILE A 49 -1.44 -6.10 3.56
C ILE A 49 -0.53 -6.30 4.79
N ASN A 50 0.61 -6.99 4.64
CA ASN A 50 1.60 -7.15 5.69
C ASN A 50 2.20 -5.80 6.09
N ASN A 51 2.58 -4.97 5.09
CA ASN A 51 3.12 -3.64 5.32
C ASN A 51 2.10 -2.73 6.01
N SER A 52 0.81 -2.80 5.63
CA SER A 52 -0.25 -2.01 6.29
C SER A 52 -0.45 -2.39 7.76
N MET A 53 -0.33 -3.69 8.09
CA MET A 53 -0.37 -4.12 9.48
C MET A 53 0.91 -3.75 10.23
N ALA A 54 2.07 -3.90 9.59
CA ALA A 54 3.34 -3.51 10.19
C ALA A 54 3.36 -2.01 10.58
N THR A 55 2.78 -1.10 9.78
CA THR A 55 2.73 0.34 10.08
C THR A 55 1.87 0.69 11.30
N GLN A 56 1.04 -0.23 11.79
CA GLN A 56 0.30 0.00 13.05
C GLN A 56 1.18 -0.28 14.27
N VAL A 57 2.11 -1.22 14.16
CA VAL A 57 2.94 -1.71 15.28
C VAL A 57 4.34 -1.11 15.24
N TYR A 58 4.86 -0.80 14.06
CA TYR A 58 6.24 -0.36 13.85
C TYR A 58 6.29 0.93 13.05
N ASP A 59 7.31 1.74 13.31
CA ASP A 59 7.66 2.87 12.44
C ASP A 59 8.89 2.57 11.60
N ALA A 60 9.05 3.32 10.51
CA ALA A 60 10.25 3.38 9.69
C ALA A 60 11.06 4.64 10.00
N LEU A 61 12.31 4.72 9.52
CA LEU A 61 13.12 5.95 9.65
C LEU A 61 12.44 7.14 9.00
N VAL A 62 11.87 6.92 7.84
CA VAL A 62 11.14 7.92 7.05
C VAL A 62 9.73 7.39 6.82
N LEU A 63 8.72 8.22 6.90
CA LEU A 63 7.36 7.85 6.60
C LEU A 63 6.94 8.41 5.23
N GLN A 64 5.81 7.96 4.73
CA GLN A 64 5.19 8.50 3.53
C GLN A 64 3.78 8.99 3.87
N ASP A 65 3.47 10.22 3.44
CA ASP A 65 2.10 10.73 3.54
C ASP A 65 1.17 10.08 2.50
N VAL A 66 -0.10 10.48 2.49
CA VAL A 66 -1.11 9.96 1.56
C VAL A 66 -0.78 10.21 0.08
N ASN A 67 0.10 11.15 -0.22
CA ASN A 67 0.61 11.46 -1.56
C ASN A 67 1.97 10.80 -1.84
N GLN A 68 2.43 9.88 -0.98
CA GLN A 68 3.75 9.24 -1.00
C GLN A 68 4.94 10.20 -0.88
N LYS A 69 4.70 11.40 -0.38
CA LYS A 69 5.75 12.35 -0.06
C LYS A 69 6.45 11.91 1.23
N LEU A 70 7.77 11.96 1.22
CA LEU A 70 8.57 11.61 2.39
C LEU A 70 8.37 12.64 3.51
N VAL A 71 8.06 12.13 4.70
CA VAL A 71 7.89 12.91 5.93
C VAL A 71 8.71 12.30 7.06
N PRO A 72 9.09 13.09 8.09
CA PRO A 72 9.83 12.57 9.24
C PRO A 72 9.11 11.44 9.97
N GLY A 73 9.82 10.33 10.19
CA GLY A 73 9.44 9.22 11.05
C GLY A 73 10.35 9.15 12.27
N LEU A 74 11.00 8.01 12.49
CA LEU A 74 12.02 7.85 13.53
C LEU A 74 13.27 8.71 13.26
N ALA A 75 13.53 9.09 12.01
CA ALA A 75 14.46 10.15 11.67
C ALA A 75 13.72 11.49 11.59
N GLN A 76 14.14 12.47 12.38
CA GLN A 76 13.60 13.84 12.35
C GLN A 76 14.00 14.59 11.07
N SER A 77 15.19 14.26 10.54
CA SER A 77 15.73 14.88 9.33
C SER A 77 16.80 13.99 8.70
N TRP A 78 17.01 14.21 7.38
CA TRP A 78 18.08 13.57 6.62
C TRP A 78 18.62 14.52 5.58
N LYS A 79 19.91 14.37 5.25
CA LYS A 79 20.58 15.18 4.24
C LYS A 79 21.72 14.39 3.60
N PRO A 80 22.05 14.64 2.32
CA PRO A 80 23.27 14.13 1.75
C PRO A 80 24.49 14.82 2.41
N VAL A 81 25.47 14.01 2.78
CA VAL A 81 26.80 14.48 3.23
C VAL A 81 27.72 14.64 2.02
N ASN A 82 27.57 13.74 1.07
CA ASN A 82 28.20 13.75 -0.25
C ASN A 82 27.32 12.94 -1.22
N ASP A 83 27.78 12.72 -2.45
CA ASP A 83 27.02 12.06 -3.51
C ASP A 83 26.63 10.60 -3.18
N THR A 84 27.35 9.94 -2.27
CA THR A 84 27.15 8.54 -1.92
C THR A 84 26.73 8.32 -0.47
N THR A 85 26.67 9.36 0.36
CA THR A 85 26.41 9.21 1.80
C THR A 85 25.31 10.15 2.28
N TRP A 86 24.32 9.57 2.95
CA TRP A 86 23.25 10.28 3.62
C TRP A 86 23.44 10.21 5.14
N GLU A 87 23.20 11.31 5.86
CA GLU A 87 23.16 11.38 7.31
C GLU A 87 21.70 11.54 7.78
N PHE A 88 21.30 10.70 8.73
CA PHE A 88 19.99 10.72 9.36
C PHE A 88 20.14 11.10 10.82
N LYS A 89 19.37 12.09 11.26
CA LYS A 89 19.25 12.47 12.67
C LYS A 89 18.00 11.83 13.26
N LEU A 90 18.19 10.94 14.22
CA LEU A 90 17.13 10.17 14.84
C LEU A 90 16.38 10.98 15.90
N ARG A 91 15.17 10.59 16.19
CA ARG A 91 14.30 11.20 17.19
C ARG A 91 14.72 10.75 18.57
N SER A 92 14.94 11.69 19.49
CA SER A 92 15.23 11.39 20.90
C SER A 92 13.96 11.06 21.68
N GLY A 93 14.09 10.25 22.73
CA GLY A 93 13.00 9.93 23.67
C GLY A 93 11.97 8.94 23.13
N VAL A 94 12.20 8.32 21.97
CA VAL A 94 11.36 7.22 21.45
C VAL A 94 11.68 5.94 22.22
N THR A 95 10.64 5.20 22.59
CA THR A 95 10.75 3.88 23.21
C THR A 95 9.99 2.84 22.40
N PHE A 96 10.50 1.62 22.39
CA PHE A 96 9.75 0.45 21.92
C PHE A 96 8.62 0.10 22.91
N HIS A 97 7.67 -0.71 22.48
CA HIS A 97 6.53 -1.14 23.31
C HIS A 97 6.92 -1.86 24.59
N ASN A 98 8.12 -2.46 24.65
CA ASN A 98 8.69 -3.09 25.84
C ASN A 98 9.40 -2.11 26.77
N GLY A 99 9.44 -0.80 26.43
CA GLY A 99 10.08 0.26 27.19
C GLY A 99 11.58 0.47 26.89
N ALA A 100 12.20 -0.33 25.99
CA ALA A 100 13.58 -0.13 25.56
C ALA A 100 13.71 1.19 24.77
N ALA A 101 14.80 1.93 24.94
CA ALA A 101 15.06 3.14 24.19
C ALA A 101 15.46 2.82 22.74
N PHE A 102 14.93 3.57 21.78
CA PHE A 102 15.31 3.48 20.37
C PHE A 102 16.64 4.22 20.12
N THR A 103 17.56 3.57 19.39
CA THR A 103 18.88 4.09 19.02
C THR A 103 19.25 3.74 17.57
N ALA A 104 20.40 4.27 17.10
CA ALA A 104 20.95 3.95 15.79
C ALA A 104 21.39 2.47 15.66
N GLU A 105 21.72 1.80 16.76
CA GLU A 105 22.04 0.37 16.76
C GLU A 105 20.84 -0.48 16.34
N ASP A 106 19.62 -0.11 16.74
CA ASP A 106 18.40 -0.79 16.36
C ASP A 106 18.17 -0.74 14.85
N VAL A 107 18.52 0.39 14.23
CA VAL A 107 18.46 0.53 12.78
C VAL A 107 19.41 -0.42 12.10
N VAL A 108 20.67 -0.48 12.53
CA VAL A 108 21.68 -1.37 11.95
C VAL A 108 21.27 -2.84 12.10
N ALA A 109 20.85 -3.24 13.30
CA ALA A 109 20.36 -4.59 13.58
C ALA A 109 19.13 -4.95 12.72
N THR A 110 18.19 -4.02 12.59
CA THR A 110 17.02 -4.16 11.71
C THR A 110 17.42 -4.43 10.26
N MET A 111 18.33 -3.63 9.69
CA MET A 111 18.72 -3.76 8.28
C MET A 111 19.43 -5.10 8.02
N GLN A 112 20.24 -5.58 8.98
CA GLN A 112 20.87 -6.91 8.89
C GLN A 112 19.82 -8.02 8.87
N ARG A 113 18.82 -7.96 9.75
CA ARG A 113 17.74 -8.95 9.82
C ARG A 113 16.85 -8.90 8.57
N ALA A 114 16.34 -7.72 8.23
CA ALA A 114 15.33 -7.56 7.18
C ALA A 114 15.83 -8.01 5.78
N ALA A 115 17.14 -7.97 5.55
CA ALA A 115 17.75 -8.50 4.33
C ALA A 115 17.82 -10.02 4.29
N ASN A 116 17.73 -10.71 5.44
CA ASN A 116 18.13 -12.13 5.61
C ASN A 116 17.08 -12.98 6.33
N VAL A 117 15.80 -12.59 6.37
CA VAL A 117 14.76 -13.42 7.01
C VAL A 117 14.64 -14.77 6.30
N PRO A 118 14.79 -15.88 7.02
CA PRO A 118 14.72 -17.22 6.42
C PRO A 118 13.36 -17.51 5.78
N ASN A 119 13.37 -18.15 4.62
CA ASN A 119 12.18 -18.54 3.86
C ASN A 119 11.24 -17.39 3.48
N SER A 120 11.73 -16.15 3.47
CA SER A 120 10.97 -14.98 3.03
C SER A 120 10.57 -15.16 1.56
N PRO A 121 9.27 -15.15 1.23
CA PRO A 121 8.83 -15.24 -0.17
C PRO A 121 9.04 -13.93 -0.95
N SER A 122 9.23 -12.80 -0.26
CA SER A 122 9.48 -11.49 -0.86
C SER A 122 10.30 -10.63 0.09
N SER A 123 11.64 -10.69 -0.07
CA SER A 123 12.62 -10.10 0.84
C SER A 123 12.68 -8.57 0.76
N PHE A 124 12.96 -7.94 1.89
CA PHE A 124 13.30 -6.52 1.99
C PHE A 124 14.74 -6.20 1.58
N ALA A 125 15.55 -7.20 1.23
CA ALA A 125 16.92 -7.02 0.74
C ALA A 125 17.00 -6.04 -0.45
N THR A 126 15.96 -5.90 -1.25
CA THR A 126 15.89 -4.96 -2.37
C THR A 126 16.09 -3.51 -1.94
N PHE A 127 15.72 -3.14 -0.71
CA PHE A 127 15.87 -1.78 -0.16
C PHE A 127 17.19 -1.58 0.59
N ILE A 128 17.90 -2.69 0.90
CA ILE A 128 19.05 -2.69 1.80
C ILE A 128 20.34 -3.00 1.04
N LYS A 129 20.28 -3.89 0.04
CA LYS A 129 21.45 -4.35 -0.71
C LYS A 129 22.21 -3.19 -1.34
N GLY A 130 23.54 -3.21 -1.23
CA GLY A 130 24.44 -2.17 -1.75
C GLY A 130 24.52 -0.93 -0.88
N LYS A 131 23.99 -0.99 0.36
CA LYS A 131 24.11 0.06 1.36
C LYS A 131 24.94 -0.42 2.55
N SER A 132 25.73 0.47 3.13
CA SER A 132 26.41 0.28 4.41
C SER A 132 25.83 1.24 5.43
N PHE A 133 25.75 0.80 6.67
CA PHE A 133 25.14 1.51 7.79
C PHE A 133 26.19 1.73 8.86
N GLU A 134 26.41 2.99 9.26
CA GLU A 134 27.41 3.41 10.26
C GLU A 134 26.71 4.16 11.39
N VAL A 135 26.85 3.66 12.61
CA VAL A 135 26.45 4.38 13.82
C VAL A 135 27.51 5.46 14.13
N VAL A 136 27.13 6.72 14.04
CA VAL A 136 28.00 7.86 14.41
C VAL A 136 27.91 8.14 15.90
N ASP A 137 26.68 8.15 16.42
CA ASP A 137 26.30 8.22 17.82
C ASP A 137 24.89 7.61 18.00
N ASP A 138 24.38 7.54 19.22
CA ASP A 138 23.09 6.90 19.53
C ASP A 138 21.91 7.46 18.70
N LEU A 139 22.00 8.70 18.25
CA LEU A 139 20.94 9.39 17.49
C LEU A 139 21.38 9.88 16.11
N THR A 140 22.51 9.38 15.60
CA THR A 140 23.03 9.74 14.28
C THR A 140 23.48 8.51 13.50
N LEU A 141 22.87 8.30 12.36
CA LEU A 141 23.19 7.22 11.44
C LEU A 141 23.69 7.77 10.10
N ARG A 142 24.70 7.14 9.51
CA ARG A 142 25.09 7.36 8.12
C ARG A 142 24.80 6.12 7.27
N ILE A 143 24.27 6.35 6.08
CA ILE A 143 24.00 5.31 5.08
C ILE A 143 24.77 5.66 3.83
N SER A 144 25.66 4.77 3.40
CA SER A 144 26.51 4.97 2.23
C SER A 144 26.24 3.91 1.16
N THR A 145 26.44 4.30 -0.10
CA THR A 145 26.30 3.45 -1.29
C THR A 145 27.57 3.53 -2.12
N GLU A 146 27.85 2.51 -2.94
CA GLU A 146 29.02 2.51 -3.83
C GLU A 146 28.97 3.58 -4.95
N LYS A 147 27.76 3.96 -5.36
CA LYS A 147 27.50 4.96 -6.41
C LYS A 147 26.45 5.94 -5.92
N PRO A 148 26.36 7.15 -6.49
CA PRO A 148 25.33 8.11 -6.16
C PRO A 148 23.93 7.49 -6.22
N TYR A 149 23.19 7.58 -5.11
CA TYR A 149 21.86 6.99 -5.00
C TYR A 149 20.90 7.91 -4.22
N PRO A 150 20.12 8.73 -4.93
CA PRO A 150 19.26 9.74 -4.31
C PRO A 150 18.03 9.13 -3.60
N PHE A 151 17.68 7.87 -3.86
CA PHE A 151 16.49 7.21 -3.30
C PHE A 151 16.72 6.54 -1.95
N THR A 152 17.89 6.73 -1.31
CA THR A 152 18.14 6.17 0.02
C THR A 152 17.04 6.51 1.03
N PRO A 153 16.52 7.75 1.15
CA PRO A 153 15.43 8.05 2.06
C PRO A 153 14.12 7.31 1.71
N ASN A 154 13.84 7.11 0.42
CA ASN A 154 12.69 6.33 -0.03
C ASN A 154 12.79 4.86 0.39
N ASP A 155 13.98 4.25 0.27
CA ASP A 155 14.19 2.87 0.70
C ASP A 155 14.02 2.74 2.23
N MET A 156 14.47 3.73 2.99
CA MET A 156 14.33 3.77 4.45
C MET A 156 12.89 3.98 4.91
N SER A 157 11.97 4.33 4.04
CA SER A 157 10.54 4.37 4.34
C SER A 157 9.84 3.01 4.17
N ARG A 158 10.56 2.00 3.69
CA ARG A 158 10.00 0.67 3.42
C ARG A 158 10.32 -0.38 4.46
N VAL A 159 11.25 -0.08 5.36
CA VAL A 159 11.75 -1.05 6.35
C VAL A 159 11.33 -0.61 7.74
N ALA A 160 10.43 -1.38 8.33
CA ALA A 160 9.97 -1.18 9.71
C ALA A 160 11.12 -1.47 10.70
N ILE A 161 11.30 -0.62 11.70
CA ILE A 161 12.38 -0.76 12.69
C ILE A 161 11.90 -1.64 13.85
N ILE A 162 12.75 -2.57 14.27
CA ILE A 162 12.54 -3.43 15.43
C ILE A 162 13.60 -3.16 16.50
N ASP A 163 13.30 -3.52 17.74
CA ASP A 163 14.28 -3.56 18.83
C ASP A 163 15.38 -4.59 18.51
N SER A 164 16.64 -4.17 18.61
CA SER A 164 17.84 -4.97 18.36
C SER A 164 17.91 -6.24 19.22
N ALA A 165 17.29 -6.23 20.40
CA ALA A 165 17.17 -7.42 21.25
C ALA A 165 16.47 -8.60 20.56
N PHE A 166 15.61 -8.32 19.54
CA PHE A 166 14.85 -9.32 18.81
C PHE A 166 15.39 -9.58 17.39
N VAL A 167 16.59 -9.14 17.06
CA VAL A 167 17.19 -9.35 15.73
C VAL A 167 17.28 -10.83 15.33
N ASN A 168 17.44 -11.73 16.30
CA ASN A 168 17.49 -13.19 16.10
C ASN A 168 16.15 -13.89 16.32
N ALA A 169 15.08 -13.16 16.62
CA ALA A 169 13.77 -13.76 16.81
C ALA A 169 13.25 -14.36 15.50
N THR A 170 12.55 -15.48 15.63
CA THR A 170 11.94 -16.18 14.51
C THR A 170 10.68 -15.47 14.04
N THR A 171 10.24 -15.73 12.81
CA THR A 171 8.94 -15.23 12.30
C THR A 171 7.79 -15.65 13.22
N GLU A 172 7.86 -16.84 13.83
CA GLU A 172 6.85 -17.31 14.77
C GLU A 172 6.82 -16.49 16.07
N ASP A 173 7.98 -16.06 16.58
CA ASP A 173 8.02 -15.17 17.76
C ASP A 173 7.31 -13.82 17.48
N PHE A 174 7.43 -13.30 16.26
CA PHE A 174 6.66 -12.11 15.85
C PHE A 174 5.17 -12.44 15.70
N ASN A 175 4.82 -13.57 15.11
CA ASN A 175 3.45 -13.99 14.91
C ASN A 175 2.68 -14.18 16.23
N THR A 176 3.33 -14.71 17.25
CA THR A 176 2.76 -14.90 18.58
C THR A 176 2.74 -13.65 19.45
N GLY A 177 3.39 -12.58 19.01
CA GLY A 177 3.55 -11.34 19.78
C GLY A 177 4.77 -11.34 20.71
N ALA A 178 5.48 -12.45 20.87
CA ALA A 178 6.63 -12.55 21.77
C ALA A 178 7.81 -11.63 21.38
N ALA A 179 7.90 -11.25 20.08
CA ALA A 179 8.90 -10.31 19.55
C ALA A 179 8.28 -9.08 18.87
N SER A 180 6.96 -8.90 18.94
CA SER A 180 6.26 -7.80 18.24
C SER A 180 6.30 -6.47 19.00
N PHE A 181 7.50 -6.04 19.40
CA PHE A 181 7.74 -4.77 20.10
C PHE A 181 8.25 -3.73 19.10
N GLY A 182 7.33 -2.94 18.52
CA GLY A 182 7.66 -1.80 17.67
C GLY A 182 7.66 -0.48 18.42
N THR A 183 7.70 0.62 17.68
CA THR A 183 7.58 1.99 18.20
C THR A 183 6.25 2.64 17.79
N GLY A 184 5.38 1.89 17.10
CA GLY A 184 4.18 2.39 16.44
C GLY A 184 3.04 2.76 17.38
N PRO A 185 1.94 3.32 16.80
CA PRO A 185 0.79 3.82 17.56
C PRO A 185 -0.04 2.73 18.26
N PHE A 186 0.12 1.47 17.87
CA PHE A 186 -0.57 0.33 18.48
C PHE A 186 0.39 -0.81 18.80
N THR A 187 0.03 -1.62 19.78
CA THR A 187 0.69 -2.89 20.15
C THR A 187 -0.12 -4.06 19.65
N LEU A 188 0.53 -5.15 19.25
CA LEU A 188 -0.15 -6.41 18.91
C LEU A 188 -0.62 -7.10 20.19
N SER A 189 -1.95 -7.17 20.41
CA SER A 189 -2.52 -7.89 21.54
C SER A 189 -2.81 -9.34 21.22
N LYS A 190 -3.24 -9.62 19.96
CA LYS A 190 -3.60 -10.98 19.56
C LYS A 190 -3.65 -11.10 18.05
N TRP A 191 -3.22 -12.25 17.54
CA TRP A 191 -3.50 -12.68 16.18
C TRP A 191 -3.95 -14.14 16.17
N LEU A 192 -5.15 -14.38 15.67
CA LEU A 192 -5.67 -15.70 15.35
C LEU A 192 -5.87 -15.78 13.84
N PRO A 193 -4.97 -16.48 13.10
CA PRO A 193 -5.06 -16.59 11.65
C PRO A 193 -6.44 -17.06 11.18
N GLY A 194 -7.01 -16.40 10.18
CA GLY A 194 -8.33 -16.67 9.62
C GLY A 194 -9.51 -16.11 10.44
N ASP A 195 -9.27 -15.52 11.60
CA ASP A 195 -10.33 -15.01 12.49
C ASP A 195 -10.16 -13.53 12.83
N VAL A 196 -9.14 -13.16 13.60
CA VAL A 196 -9.02 -11.81 14.14
C VAL A 196 -7.58 -11.39 14.42
N ILE A 197 -7.31 -10.07 14.22
CA ILE A 197 -6.15 -9.35 14.74
C ILE A 197 -6.67 -8.29 15.70
N GLU A 198 -6.13 -8.26 16.91
CA GLU A 198 -6.47 -7.26 17.93
C GLU A 198 -5.23 -6.43 18.24
N LEU A 199 -5.37 -5.11 18.12
CA LEU A 199 -4.35 -4.14 18.43
C LEU A 199 -4.85 -3.24 19.55
N ALA A 200 -4.00 -2.92 20.53
CA ALA A 200 -4.27 -1.96 21.59
C ALA A 200 -3.46 -0.68 21.40
N ARG A 201 -4.04 0.47 21.74
CA ARG A 201 -3.35 1.76 21.62
C ARG A 201 -2.07 1.80 22.45
N ASN A 202 -1.05 2.38 21.87
CA ASN A 202 0.18 2.74 22.58
C ASN A 202 0.07 4.17 23.14
N ASP A 203 -0.28 4.31 24.40
CA ASP A 203 -0.38 5.63 25.05
C ASP A 203 0.97 6.34 25.20
N GLY A 204 2.07 5.61 25.01
CA GLY A 204 3.45 6.14 24.97
C GLY A 204 3.96 6.49 23.58
N TYR A 205 3.10 6.51 22.57
CA TYR A 205 3.50 6.80 21.20
C TYR A 205 4.13 8.18 21.07
N TRP A 206 5.24 8.28 20.37
CA TRP A 206 6.01 9.51 20.16
C TRP A 206 5.33 10.54 19.22
N GLY A 207 4.37 10.10 18.42
CA GLY A 207 3.55 10.92 17.54
C GLY A 207 2.21 11.31 18.19
N ASP A 208 1.22 11.62 17.35
CA ASP A 208 -0.12 11.95 17.81
C ASP A 208 -0.81 10.70 18.37
N THR A 209 -1.44 10.83 19.53
CA THR A 209 -2.19 9.74 20.17
C THR A 209 -3.35 9.32 19.28
N ALA A 210 -3.47 8.02 19.03
CA ALA A 210 -4.59 7.47 18.28
C ALA A 210 -5.93 7.69 19.01
N GLU A 211 -6.99 7.96 18.26
CA GLU A 211 -8.33 8.20 18.82
C GLU A 211 -8.97 6.92 19.36
N TRP A 212 -8.64 5.77 18.78
CA TRP A 212 -9.21 4.47 19.12
C TRP A 212 -8.38 3.77 20.19
N ASP A 213 -9.03 3.18 21.17
CA ASP A 213 -8.36 2.40 22.21
C ASP A 213 -7.92 1.02 21.69
N ASN A 214 -8.74 0.41 20.82
CA ASN A 214 -8.44 -0.86 20.18
C ASN A 214 -8.80 -0.82 18.69
N ILE A 215 -8.07 -1.59 17.89
CA ILE A 215 -8.44 -1.93 16.51
C ILE A 215 -8.66 -3.43 16.42
N ILE A 216 -9.84 -3.83 15.96
CA ILE A 216 -10.23 -5.23 15.76
C ILE A 216 -10.37 -5.47 14.27
N VAL A 217 -9.43 -6.20 13.69
CA VAL A 217 -9.39 -6.49 12.25
C VAL A 217 -9.88 -7.90 11.99
N ARG A 218 -10.85 -8.04 11.09
CA ARG A 218 -11.38 -9.33 10.62
C ARG A 218 -11.17 -9.50 9.12
N PRO A 219 -10.62 -10.61 8.65
CA PRO A 219 -10.54 -10.90 7.22
C PRO A 219 -11.90 -11.36 6.70
N ILE A 220 -12.46 -10.63 5.74
CA ILE A 220 -13.70 -10.99 5.05
C ILE A 220 -13.41 -10.90 3.54
N GLY A 221 -13.10 -12.03 2.88
CA GLY A 221 -12.63 -12.07 1.49
C GLY A 221 -13.66 -11.60 0.47
N ASP A 222 -14.95 -11.93 0.69
CA ASP A 222 -16.02 -11.55 -0.23
C ASP A 222 -16.45 -10.09 -0.05
N GLY A 223 -16.47 -9.31 -1.14
CA GLY A 223 -16.75 -7.86 -1.10
C GLY A 223 -18.16 -7.54 -0.68
N THR A 224 -19.15 -8.30 -1.16
CA THR A 224 -20.56 -8.10 -0.83
C THR A 224 -20.84 -8.43 0.64
N THR A 225 -20.20 -9.47 1.16
CA THR A 225 -20.26 -9.82 2.59
C THR A 225 -19.67 -8.71 3.45
N ARG A 226 -18.53 -8.08 3.03
CA ARG A 226 -17.97 -6.92 3.74
C ARG A 226 -18.94 -5.75 3.74
N SER A 227 -19.54 -5.43 2.58
CA SER A 227 -20.54 -4.35 2.46
C SER A 227 -21.75 -4.62 3.37
N ALA A 228 -22.21 -5.86 3.45
CA ALA A 228 -23.31 -6.25 4.32
C ALA A 228 -22.95 -6.10 5.81
N ALA A 229 -21.74 -6.49 6.23
CA ALA A 229 -21.26 -6.33 7.60
C ALA A 229 -21.18 -4.85 8.02
N LEU A 230 -20.75 -3.96 7.12
CA LEU A 230 -20.76 -2.51 7.38
C LEU A 230 -22.18 -1.96 7.54
N ILE A 231 -23.10 -2.36 6.66
CA ILE A 231 -24.51 -1.93 6.73
C ILE A 231 -25.19 -2.43 8.01
N ALA A 232 -24.83 -3.63 8.47
CA ALA A 232 -25.36 -4.22 9.71
C ALA A 232 -24.77 -3.58 10.99
N GLY A 233 -23.64 -2.84 10.88
CA GLY A 233 -22.93 -2.30 12.03
C GLY A 233 -22.02 -3.32 12.74
N ASP A 234 -21.76 -4.47 12.10
CA ASP A 234 -20.82 -5.48 12.63
C ASP A 234 -19.37 -4.99 12.56
N VAL A 235 -19.08 -4.12 11.57
CA VAL A 235 -17.81 -3.43 11.40
C VAL A 235 -18.03 -1.95 11.10
N ASP A 236 -17.03 -1.11 11.43
CA ASP A 236 -17.05 0.35 11.28
C ASP A 236 -16.34 0.81 10.01
N PHE A 237 -15.44 -0.01 9.49
CA PHE A 237 -14.66 0.31 8.29
C PHE A 237 -14.46 -0.92 7.41
N ILE A 238 -14.57 -0.73 6.09
CA ILE A 238 -14.22 -1.74 5.09
C ILE A 238 -13.32 -1.13 4.01
N GLU A 239 -12.46 -1.94 3.42
CA GLU A 239 -11.70 -1.57 2.23
C GLU A 239 -12.22 -2.30 0.97
N ARG A 240 -11.82 -1.81 -0.20
CA ARG A 240 -12.08 -2.48 -1.49
C ARG A 240 -13.55 -2.82 -1.69
N VAL A 241 -14.40 -1.80 -1.60
CA VAL A 241 -15.83 -1.94 -1.90
C VAL A 241 -16.00 -2.46 -3.33
N ALA A 242 -16.86 -3.47 -3.49
CA ALA A 242 -17.22 -3.94 -4.82
C ALA A 242 -17.94 -2.82 -5.59
N PRO A 243 -17.58 -2.56 -6.86
CA PRO A 243 -18.20 -1.48 -7.64
C PRO A 243 -19.74 -1.52 -7.64
N ALA A 244 -20.32 -2.71 -7.72
CA ALA A 244 -21.77 -2.90 -7.71
C ALA A 244 -22.45 -2.49 -6.40
N ASP A 245 -21.74 -2.49 -5.26
CA ASP A 245 -22.27 -2.16 -3.94
C ASP A 245 -22.21 -0.65 -3.64
N LEU A 246 -21.38 0.10 -4.38
CA LEU A 246 -21.15 1.52 -4.12
C LEU A 246 -22.41 2.38 -4.10
N PRO A 247 -23.35 2.29 -5.08
CA PRO A 247 -24.56 3.11 -5.05
C PRO A 247 -25.42 2.85 -3.80
N ASN A 248 -25.44 1.60 -3.32
CA ASN A 248 -26.16 1.25 -2.12
C ASN A 248 -25.51 1.87 -0.87
N LEU A 249 -24.19 1.78 -0.74
CA LEU A 249 -23.43 2.36 0.38
C LEU A 249 -23.52 3.89 0.40
N GLU A 250 -23.38 4.54 -0.76
CA GLU A 250 -23.48 6.00 -0.91
C GLU A 250 -24.87 6.55 -0.53
N SER A 251 -25.91 5.72 -0.68
CA SER A 251 -27.29 6.08 -0.32
C SER A 251 -27.64 5.87 1.16
N LYS A 252 -26.79 5.22 1.94
CA LYS A 252 -27.05 4.91 3.35
C LYS A 252 -26.66 6.06 4.26
N GLU A 253 -27.59 6.47 5.11
CA GLU A 253 -27.31 7.40 6.19
C GLU A 253 -26.29 6.81 7.18
N GLY A 254 -25.32 7.62 7.59
CA GLY A 254 -24.27 7.21 8.52
C GLY A 254 -23.09 6.49 7.87
N ILE A 255 -23.09 6.22 6.55
CA ILE A 255 -21.98 5.66 5.83
C ILE A 255 -21.32 6.74 4.95
N SER A 256 -20.01 6.87 5.03
CA SER A 256 -19.20 7.74 4.18
C SER A 256 -18.33 6.91 3.24
N VAL A 257 -18.32 7.23 1.96
CA VAL A 257 -17.50 6.57 0.95
C VAL A 257 -16.36 7.49 0.52
N PHE A 258 -15.13 7.01 0.68
CA PHE A 258 -13.91 7.71 0.27
C PHE A 258 -13.33 7.06 -0.98
N LYS A 259 -13.03 7.86 -2.00
CA LYS A 259 -12.43 7.43 -3.25
C LYS A 259 -11.14 8.20 -3.50
N SER A 260 -10.11 7.51 -3.94
CA SER A 260 -8.82 8.12 -4.29
C SER A 260 -8.18 7.35 -5.44
N VAL A 261 -7.48 8.08 -6.32
CA VAL A 261 -6.61 7.45 -7.32
C VAL A 261 -5.44 6.82 -6.58
N SER A 262 -5.28 5.51 -6.75
CA SER A 262 -4.19 4.77 -6.12
C SER A 262 -2.96 4.74 -7.04
N ASN A 263 -1.81 4.40 -6.48
CA ASN A 263 -0.60 4.11 -7.25
C ASN A 263 -0.61 2.70 -7.89
N ARG A 264 -1.75 2.02 -7.88
CA ARG A 264 -1.91 0.71 -8.52
C ARG A 264 -2.22 0.88 -9.98
N LEU A 265 -1.34 0.38 -10.83
CA LEU A 265 -1.50 0.35 -12.27
C LEU A 265 -1.83 -1.09 -12.72
N LEU A 266 -2.89 -1.26 -13.51
CA LEU A 266 -3.16 -2.46 -14.29
C LEU A 266 -2.57 -2.25 -15.68
N TYR A 267 -1.73 -3.17 -16.14
CA TYR A 267 -1.05 -3.07 -17.43
C TYR A 267 -0.86 -4.44 -18.07
N ILE A 268 -0.69 -4.45 -19.37
CA ILE A 268 -0.33 -5.65 -20.12
C ILE A 268 1.19 -5.65 -20.35
N THR A 269 1.82 -6.78 -20.04
CA THR A 269 3.22 -7.01 -20.39
C THR A 269 3.28 -7.75 -21.73
N LEU A 270 4.01 -7.19 -22.68
CA LEU A 270 4.25 -7.81 -23.97
C LEU A 270 5.59 -8.54 -23.95
N HIS A 271 5.59 -9.83 -24.31
CA HIS A 271 6.79 -10.64 -24.36
C HIS A 271 7.58 -10.36 -25.65
N MET A 272 8.74 -9.73 -25.51
CA MET A 272 9.56 -9.27 -26.67
C MET A 272 10.70 -10.21 -27.04
N THR A 273 10.95 -11.29 -26.31
CA THR A 273 12.00 -12.25 -26.66
C THR A 273 11.52 -13.29 -27.65
N ASP A 274 12.41 -13.79 -28.51
CA ASP A 274 12.13 -14.91 -29.43
C ASP A 274 12.20 -16.23 -28.67
N ASP A 275 11.23 -16.48 -27.80
CA ASP A 275 11.11 -17.72 -27.03
C ASP A 275 10.01 -18.61 -27.64
N ARG A 276 10.41 -19.42 -28.61
CA ARG A 276 9.53 -20.36 -29.32
C ARG A 276 9.02 -21.51 -28.41
N ILE A 277 9.51 -21.59 -27.18
CA ILE A 277 9.12 -22.64 -26.23
C ILE A 277 7.72 -22.36 -25.67
N ARG A 278 7.22 -21.11 -25.77
CA ARG A 278 5.92 -20.70 -25.25
C ARG A 278 4.95 -20.40 -26.37
N PRO A 279 3.99 -21.30 -26.66
CA PRO A 279 3.08 -21.19 -27.81
C PRO A 279 1.91 -20.19 -27.58
N TYR A 280 2.21 -19.04 -26.99
CA TYR A 280 1.21 -18.01 -26.71
C TYR A 280 0.92 -17.12 -27.94
N VAL A 281 1.76 -17.23 -28.97
CA VAL A 281 1.57 -16.52 -30.23
C VAL A 281 1.77 -17.49 -31.39
N THR A 282 0.74 -17.61 -32.23
CA THR A 282 0.78 -18.45 -33.41
C THR A 282 0.27 -17.68 -34.64
N ASP A 283 0.62 -18.15 -35.84
CA ASP A 283 -0.08 -17.70 -37.03
C ASP A 283 -1.55 -18.17 -37.04
N ASN A 284 -2.31 -17.82 -38.09
CA ASN A 284 -3.71 -18.20 -38.19
C ASN A 284 -3.92 -19.71 -38.39
N GLU A 285 -2.91 -20.43 -38.88
CA GLU A 285 -2.88 -21.89 -39.06
C GLU A 285 -2.53 -22.62 -37.76
N GLY A 286 -2.02 -21.91 -36.73
CA GLY A 286 -1.64 -22.46 -35.42
C GLY A 286 -0.17 -22.85 -35.31
N ASN A 287 0.68 -22.43 -36.27
CA ASN A 287 2.12 -22.63 -36.13
C ASN A 287 2.73 -21.56 -35.21
N ASN A 288 3.70 -21.96 -34.39
CA ASN A 288 4.45 -21.03 -33.57
C ASN A 288 5.26 -20.07 -34.46
N ILE A 289 5.15 -18.77 -34.18
CA ILE A 289 5.90 -17.72 -34.84
C ILE A 289 6.80 -16.98 -33.85
N ALA A 290 7.81 -16.27 -34.36
CA ALA A 290 8.60 -15.34 -33.55
C ALA A 290 7.68 -14.28 -32.95
N SER A 291 8.02 -13.78 -31.76
CA SER A 291 7.19 -12.79 -31.10
C SER A 291 7.00 -11.54 -31.96
N PRO A 292 5.76 -11.24 -32.42
CA PRO A 292 5.47 -10.01 -33.16
C PRO A 292 5.78 -8.75 -32.36
N PHE A 293 5.82 -8.85 -31.04
CA PHE A 293 6.06 -7.72 -30.13
C PHE A 293 7.52 -7.24 -30.11
N GLN A 294 8.44 -7.89 -30.83
CA GLN A 294 9.77 -7.35 -31.11
C GLN A 294 9.69 -6.08 -31.98
N ASP A 295 8.72 -6.03 -32.90
CA ASP A 295 8.47 -4.84 -33.71
C ASP A 295 7.70 -3.77 -32.91
N ILE A 296 8.27 -2.55 -32.87
CA ILE A 296 7.65 -1.43 -32.14
C ILE A 296 6.27 -1.08 -32.70
N ARG A 297 6.05 -1.24 -34.02
CA ARG A 297 4.78 -0.95 -34.70
C ARG A 297 3.67 -1.85 -34.18
N VAL A 298 3.98 -3.12 -33.90
CA VAL A 298 3.00 -4.07 -33.31
C VAL A 298 2.65 -3.68 -31.87
N ARG A 299 3.64 -3.25 -31.07
CA ARG A 299 3.39 -2.77 -29.70
C ARG A 299 2.51 -1.50 -29.70
N GLU A 300 2.79 -0.57 -30.62
CA GLU A 300 2.00 0.64 -30.81
C GLU A 300 0.57 0.29 -31.27
N ALA A 301 0.41 -0.64 -32.21
CA ALA A 301 -0.90 -1.12 -32.65
C ALA A 301 -1.72 -1.69 -31.48
N VAL A 302 -1.11 -2.52 -30.63
CA VAL A 302 -1.77 -3.02 -29.40
C VAL A 302 -2.21 -1.87 -28.50
N SER A 303 -1.37 -0.86 -28.32
CA SER A 303 -1.70 0.29 -27.47
C SER A 303 -2.87 1.10 -28.03
N LEU A 304 -2.86 1.43 -29.32
CA LEU A 304 -3.92 2.18 -30.00
C LEU A 304 -5.23 1.42 -30.10
N ALA A 305 -5.19 0.08 -30.11
CA ALA A 305 -6.39 -0.76 -30.14
C ALA A 305 -7.16 -0.79 -28.82
N ILE A 306 -6.53 -0.44 -27.70
CA ILE A 306 -7.14 -0.54 -26.36
C ILE A 306 -7.81 0.78 -26.00
N ASN A 307 -9.15 0.78 -25.97
CA ASN A 307 -9.94 1.91 -25.50
C ASN A 307 -9.95 1.96 -23.97
N ARG A 308 -8.90 2.58 -23.39
CA ARG A 308 -8.73 2.72 -21.94
C ARG A 308 -9.88 3.46 -21.29
N LYS A 309 -10.42 4.49 -21.97
CA LYS A 309 -11.56 5.24 -21.46
C LYS A 309 -12.82 4.38 -21.39
N ALA A 310 -13.10 3.56 -22.40
CA ALA A 310 -14.25 2.65 -22.38
C ALA A 310 -14.09 1.58 -21.28
N ILE A 311 -12.89 1.11 -21.01
CA ILE A 311 -12.62 0.19 -19.90
C ILE A 311 -12.91 0.91 -18.57
N ALA A 312 -12.38 2.12 -18.37
CA ALA A 312 -12.61 2.89 -17.16
C ALA A 312 -14.11 3.16 -16.92
N ASP A 313 -14.81 3.64 -17.93
CA ASP A 313 -16.21 4.05 -17.80
C ASP A 313 -17.19 2.87 -17.68
N ARG A 314 -16.97 1.76 -18.39
CA ARG A 314 -17.95 0.68 -18.54
C ARG A 314 -17.60 -0.63 -17.87
N VAL A 315 -16.32 -0.95 -17.78
CA VAL A 315 -15.84 -2.18 -17.12
C VAL A 315 -15.56 -1.91 -15.64
N MET A 316 -15.07 -0.70 -15.36
CA MET A 316 -14.71 -0.26 -14.00
C MET A 316 -15.74 0.68 -13.37
N ASP A 317 -16.89 0.90 -14.03
CA ASP A 317 -17.98 1.75 -13.54
C ASP A 317 -17.51 3.17 -13.12
N GLY A 318 -16.52 3.74 -13.83
CA GLY A 318 -15.93 5.04 -13.54
C GLY A 318 -14.95 5.05 -12.35
N LEU A 319 -14.56 3.90 -11.83
CA LEU A 319 -13.68 3.76 -10.65
C LEU A 319 -12.20 3.56 -11.01
N SER A 320 -11.82 3.94 -12.21
CA SER A 320 -10.42 3.94 -12.65
C SER A 320 -10.19 5.07 -13.65
N GLU A 321 -8.92 5.38 -13.87
CA GLU A 321 -8.50 6.41 -14.83
C GLU A 321 -7.56 5.78 -15.87
N PRO A 322 -7.64 6.21 -17.15
CA PRO A 322 -6.67 5.84 -18.15
C PRO A 322 -5.27 6.30 -17.78
N ALA A 323 -4.28 5.39 -17.80
CA ALA A 323 -2.90 5.69 -17.46
C ALA A 323 -1.99 5.61 -18.69
N GLY A 324 -1.09 6.57 -18.85
CA GLY A 324 -0.01 6.59 -19.85
C GLY A 324 1.37 6.38 -19.25
N GLN A 325 1.47 6.20 -17.93
CA GLN A 325 2.72 6.04 -17.19
C GLN A 325 2.50 5.32 -15.85
N PHE A 326 3.60 4.90 -15.22
CA PHE A 326 3.53 4.15 -13.96
C PHE A 326 3.14 4.98 -12.74
N SER A 327 3.50 6.27 -12.72
CA SER A 327 3.21 7.16 -11.60
C SER A 327 1.97 8.01 -11.88
N PRO A 328 0.97 8.04 -10.99
CA PRO A 328 -0.15 8.95 -11.10
C PRO A 328 0.28 10.40 -10.78
N GLU A 329 -0.58 11.36 -11.10
CA GLU A 329 -0.34 12.77 -10.81
C GLU A 329 -0.11 13.02 -9.31
N GLY A 330 0.88 13.86 -9.02
CA GLY A 330 1.29 14.17 -7.64
C GLY A 330 2.36 13.23 -7.07
N TYR A 331 2.68 12.13 -7.73
CA TYR A 331 3.68 11.16 -7.27
C TYR A 331 5.05 11.39 -7.92
N ILE A 332 6.11 10.94 -7.23
CA ILE A 332 7.47 10.98 -7.77
C ILE A 332 7.54 10.20 -9.09
N GLY A 333 8.15 10.80 -10.10
CA GLY A 333 8.29 10.19 -11.43
C GLY A 333 7.14 10.49 -12.39
N TYR A 334 6.09 11.20 -11.95
CA TYR A 334 5.04 11.66 -12.86
C TYR A 334 5.56 12.71 -13.85
N SER A 335 5.18 12.57 -15.10
CA SER A 335 5.46 13.53 -16.17
C SER A 335 4.17 14.02 -16.83
N VAL A 336 3.96 15.33 -16.87
CA VAL A 336 2.80 15.93 -17.54
C VAL A 336 2.77 15.67 -19.06
N ASN A 337 3.90 15.26 -19.63
CA ASN A 337 4.05 15.00 -21.05
C ASN A 337 3.73 13.56 -21.46
N LEU A 338 3.64 12.62 -20.50
CA LEU A 338 3.30 11.22 -20.77
C LEU A 338 1.79 11.02 -20.57
N LYS A 339 1.06 11.08 -21.67
CA LYS A 339 -0.39 10.85 -21.70
C LYS A 339 -0.70 9.42 -22.16
N PRO A 340 -1.88 8.86 -21.80
CA PRO A 340 -2.36 7.64 -22.44
C PRO A 340 -2.45 7.83 -23.95
N ASP A 341 -2.13 6.78 -24.72
CA ASP A 341 -2.37 6.79 -26.15
C ASP A 341 -3.85 6.93 -26.45
N ASP A 342 -4.17 7.64 -27.52
CA ASP A 342 -5.51 7.74 -28.05
C ASP A 342 -5.99 6.37 -28.59
N TYR A 343 -7.30 6.14 -28.56
CA TYR A 343 -7.89 4.95 -29.17
C TYR A 343 -8.04 5.16 -30.66
N ASP A 344 -7.24 4.47 -31.48
CA ASP A 344 -7.27 4.51 -32.94
C ASP A 344 -7.08 3.09 -33.54
N PRO A 345 -8.16 2.30 -33.62
CA PRO A 345 -8.09 0.95 -34.15
C PRO A 345 -7.78 0.88 -35.66
N ASP A 346 -8.04 1.95 -36.41
CA ASP A 346 -7.75 1.97 -37.86
C ASP A 346 -6.24 2.17 -38.08
N ARG A 347 -5.62 3.11 -37.36
CA ARG A 347 -4.16 3.24 -37.36
C ARG A 347 -3.47 1.98 -36.83
N ALA A 348 -4.06 1.31 -35.83
CA ALA A 348 -3.55 0.04 -35.31
C ALA A 348 -3.49 -1.04 -36.40
N LYS A 349 -4.51 -1.17 -37.26
CA LYS A 349 -4.52 -2.11 -38.39
C LYS A 349 -3.45 -1.76 -39.44
N GLU A 350 -3.29 -0.47 -39.77
CA GLU A 350 -2.24 -0.02 -40.67
C GLU A 350 -0.85 -0.41 -40.16
N LEU A 351 -0.57 -0.17 -38.87
CA LEU A 351 0.70 -0.52 -38.26
C LEU A 351 0.96 -2.03 -38.28
N LEU A 352 -0.05 -2.86 -38.07
CA LEU A 352 0.06 -4.31 -38.20
C LEU A 352 0.41 -4.70 -39.65
N ALA A 353 -0.25 -4.12 -40.64
CA ALA A 353 0.04 -4.38 -42.06
C ALA A 353 1.47 -3.91 -42.41
N GLU A 354 1.89 -2.72 -42.00
CA GLU A 354 3.25 -2.21 -42.19
C GLU A 354 4.33 -3.11 -41.55
N ALA A 355 3.98 -3.77 -40.42
CA ALA A 355 4.86 -4.71 -39.73
C ALA A 355 4.86 -6.12 -40.33
N GLY A 356 4.03 -6.39 -41.38
CA GLY A 356 3.91 -7.71 -42.02
C GLY A 356 2.88 -8.63 -41.37
N PHE A 357 2.04 -8.12 -40.49
CA PHE A 357 0.94 -8.86 -39.80
C PHE A 357 -0.45 -8.38 -40.22
N GLY A 358 -0.62 -7.99 -41.49
CA GLY A 358 -1.91 -7.54 -42.04
C GLY A 358 -3.03 -8.59 -41.96
N ASP A 359 -2.69 -9.88 -42.03
CA ASP A 359 -3.61 -11.00 -41.87
C ASP A 359 -3.87 -11.34 -40.40
N GLY A 360 -3.22 -10.63 -39.47
CA GLY A 360 -3.32 -10.87 -38.03
C GLY A 360 -2.54 -12.09 -37.54
N PHE A 361 -2.79 -12.44 -36.29
CA PHE A 361 -2.22 -13.62 -35.61
C PHE A 361 -3.06 -14.01 -34.40
N LYS A 362 -2.78 -15.18 -33.79
CA LYS A 362 -3.45 -15.63 -32.57
C LYS A 362 -2.56 -15.31 -31.35
N LEU A 363 -3.20 -14.87 -30.29
CA LEU A 363 -2.54 -14.49 -29.02
C LEU A 363 -3.29 -15.10 -27.84
N THR A 364 -2.58 -15.72 -26.91
CA THR A 364 -3.10 -16.05 -25.57
C THR A 364 -2.60 -15.03 -24.56
N VAL A 365 -3.54 -14.40 -23.84
CA VAL A 365 -3.25 -13.46 -22.75
C VAL A 365 -3.61 -14.12 -21.43
N HIS A 366 -2.65 -14.19 -20.52
CA HIS A 366 -2.85 -14.69 -19.16
C HIS A 366 -3.06 -13.53 -18.19
N GLY A 367 -3.93 -13.74 -17.20
CA GLY A 367 -4.16 -12.76 -16.17
C GLY A 367 -4.76 -13.35 -14.90
N PRO A 368 -4.73 -12.57 -13.79
CA PRO A 368 -5.33 -13.01 -12.54
C PRO A 368 -6.85 -13.04 -12.64
N ALA A 369 -7.48 -13.95 -11.89
CA ALA A 369 -8.91 -13.99 -11.67
C ALA A 369 -9.20 -13.72 -10.18
N GLY A 370 -9.95 -12.65 -9.88
CA GLY A 370 -10.36 -12.28 -8.53
C GLY A 370 -9.28 -11.64 -7.66
N ARG A 371 -8.14 -11.25 -8.23
CA ARG A 371 -7.08 -10.52 -7.51
C ARG A 371 -7.31 -9.00 -7.51
N TYR A 372 -7.80 -8.47 -8.61
CA TYR A 372 -8.11 -7.05 -8.80
C TYR A 372 -9.58 -6.88 -9.16
N SER A 373 -10.13 -5.70 -8.87
CA SER A 373 -11.52 -5.41 -9.24
C SER A 373 -11.70 -5.58 -10.75
N ASN A 374 -12.66 -6.42 -11.12
CA ASN A 374 -13.05 -6.69 -12.53
C ASN A 374 -11.91 -7.18 -13.45
N ASP A 375 -10.84 -7.77 -12.93
CA ASP A 375 -9.65 -8.18 -13.70
C ASP A 375 -10.00 -9.08 -14.89
N THR A 376 -10.81 -10.11 -14.71
CA THR A 376 -11.27 -11.00 -15.81
C THR A 376 -12.05 -10.22 -16.87
N ARG A 377 -12.97 -9.34 -16.46
CA ARG A 377 -13.76 -8.52 -17.41
C ARG A 377 -12.89 -7.52 -18.19
N ILE A 378 -11.84 -6.99 -17.56
CA ILE A 378 -10.85 -6.12 -18.23
C ILE A 378 -10.12 -6.91 -19.32
N LEU A 379 -9.63 -8.12 -19.02
CA LEU A 379 -8.93 -8.97 -19.98
C LEU A 379 -9.83 -9.38 -21.15
N GLU A 380 -11.08 -9.76 -20.88
CA GLU A 380 -12.08 -10.08 -21.92
C GLU A 380 -12.35 -8.88 -22.83
N ALA A 381 -12.51 -7.68 -22.26
CA ALA A 381 -12.69 -6.45 -23.03
C ALA A 381 -11.49 -6.16 -23.94
N ILE A 382 -10.26 -6.33 -23.42
CA ILE A 382 -9.03 -6.16 -24.19
C ILE A 382 -8.94 -7.18 -25.31
N ALA A 383 -9.23 -8.46 -25.03
CA ALA A 383 -9.25 -9.52 -26.04
C ALA A 383 -10.20 -9.21 -27.18
N GLN A 384 -11.41 -8.71 -26.88
CA GLN A 384 -12.35 -8.26 -27.89
C GLN A 384 -11.83 -7.07 -28.71
N MET A 385 -11.16 -6.11 -28.08
CA MET A 385 -10.58 -4.96 -28.78
C MET A 385 -9.44 -5.37 -29.71
N LEU A 386 -8.55 -6.24 -29.27
CA LEU A 386 -7.45 -6.78 -30.07
C LEU A 386 -7.97 -7.62 -31.26
N SER A 387 -9.02 -8.40 -31.05
CA SER A 387 -9.64 -9.18 -32.12
C SER A 387 -10.21 -8.31 -33.24
N ARG A 388 -10.66 -7.08 -32.97
CA ARG A 388 -11.15 -6.12 -33.99
C ARG A 388 -10.07 -5.63 -34.92
N ILE A 389 -8.81 -5.70 -34.53
CA ILE A 389 -7.67 -5.31 -35.37
C ILE A 389 -6.94 -6.52 -35.99
N GLY A 390 -7.49 -7.72 -35.86
CA GLY A 390 -6.93 -8.96 -36.45
C GLY A 390 -6.09 -9.81 -35.49
N ILE A 391 -5.87 -9.37 -34.21
CA ILE A 391 -5.19 -10.19 -33.23
C ILE A 391 -6.23 -11.05 -32.50
N ASN A 392 -6.38 -12.31 -32.94
CA ASN A 392 -7.34 -13.24 -32.35
C ASN A 392 -6.88 -13.66 -30.94
N THR A 393 -7.48 -13.07 -29.91
CA THR A 393 -7.01 -13.17 -28.54
C THR A 393 -7.89 -14.11 -27.71
N THR A 394 -7.23 -15.08 -27.04
CA THR A 394 -7.83 -15.96 -26.03
C THR A 394 -7.33 -15.50 -24.64
N VAL A 395 -8.20 -15.58 -23.63
CA VAL A 395 -7.86 -15.27 -22.22
C VAL A 395 -7.76 -16.58 -21.43
N GLU A 396 -6.68 -16.73 -20.68
CA GLU A 396 -6.43 -17.85 -19.76
C GLU A 396 -6.03 -17.36 -18.37
#